data_67fb104dd456bc09b8326baca78477d2
#
_entry.id   67fb104dd456bc09b8326baca78477d2
#
_cell.length_a   1.000
_cell.length_b   1.000
_cell.length_c   1.000
_cell.angle_alpha   90.00
_cell.angle_beta   90.00
_cell.angle_gamma   90.00
#
_symmetry.space_group_name_H-M   'P 1'
#
loop_
_entity.id
_entity.type
_entity.pdbx_description
1 polymer ?
#
loop_
_entity_poly.entity_id
_entity_poly.type
_entity_poly.pdbx_seq_one_letter_code
_entity_poly.pdbx_strand_id
1 'polypeptide(L)'
;MKFQISKQKIFRTLSHLQGIVDKKNTLPILSNIMLEAKDNSLILSSTDMDISIVEKLDCNVLENGATTINSQIIYEIVRKLDDNSEVEVISNNGKILTLRASGSRFSLSCLPKEDFPIIDQQTDGINIKLNSQVLFKLIDKTKFAISNEETRYFLNGLYFNIYKENDKSEVTLVGTDGHRLAKSSHILDQNIEQVTGVIIPKKTINELSKLLSDLDQEIDITISSNKIIFYINNLVFISKLIDGTFPDYKRVIPIDNQNILEVDRENLLSAVDRVSTIANEKSPVIKLKLLKDIMNLNTINNDNSTATEDLKLNYDGDDFEIGFNSKYIMDIVNNLEDEIITLKFKDGSSPIIAQEKSNSNLVYVLMPMRV
;
A
#
# COMPACT_ATOMS: atom_id res chain seq x y z
N MET A 1 -12.37 -35.20 2.94
CA MET A 1 -11.51 -34.35 2.08
C MET A 1 -10.12 -34.95 2.01
N LYS A 2 -9.65 -35.23 0.82
CA LYS A 2 -8.26 -35.69 0.60
C LYS A 2 -7.71 -35.12 -0.70
N PHE A 3 -6.52 -34.49 -0.67
CA PHE A 3 -5.85 -33.96 -1.84
C PHE A 3 -4.33 -33.99 -1.71
N GLN A 4 -3.65 -33.86 -2.85
CA GLN A 4 -2.20 -33.76 -2.97
C GLN A 4 -1.82 -32.54 -3.80
N ILE A 5 -0.80 -31.79 -3.36
CA ILE A 5 -0.34 -30.56 -4.00
C ILE A 5 1.15 -30.35 -3.73
N SER A 6 1.89 -29.76 -4.69
CA SER A 6 3.28 -29.41 -4.46
C SER A 6 3.43 -28.31 -3.37
N LYS A 7 4.48 -28.45 -2.55
CA LYS A 7 4.81 -27.47 -1.50
C LYS A 7 4.91 -26.05 -2.03
N GLN A 8 5.54 -25.85 -3.18
CA GLN A 8 5.72 -24.52 -3.76
C GLN A 8 4.39 -23.83 -4.08
N LYS A 9 3.41 -24.56 -4.69
CA LYS A 9 2.10 -24.00 -5.01
C LYS A 9 1.33 -23.57 -3.75
N ILE A 10 1.20 -24.47 -2.79
CA ILE A 10 0.43 -24.18 -1.57
C ILE A 10 1.13 -23.13 -0.71
N PHE A 11 2.46 -23.10 -0.63
CA PHE A 11 3.22 -22.13 0.14
C PHE A 11 3.02 -20.70 -0.38
N ARG A 12 3.07 -20.51 -1.72
CA ARG A 12 2.82 -19.20 -2.33
C ARG A 12 1.43 -18.66 -1.94
N THR A 13 0.41 -19.47 -2.10
CA THR A 13 -0.97 -19.08 -1.73
C THR A 13 -1.13 -18.81 -0.24
N LEU A 14 -0.56 -19.66 0.63
CA LEU A 14 -0.57 -19.42 2.07
C LEU A 14 0.11 -18.10 2.45
N SER A 15 1.14 -17.69 1.70
CA SER A 15 1.81 -16.39 1.91
C SER A 15 0.89 -15.21 1.59
N HIS A 16 0.05 -15.32 0.55
CA HIS A 16 -0.94 -14.30 0.20
C HIS A 16 -2.02 -14.19 1.29
N LEU A 17 -2.53 -15.32 1.75
CA LEU A 17 -3.63 -15.34 2.71
C LEU A 17 -3.23 -14.90 4.12
N GLN A 18 -1.98 -15.13 4.52
CA GLN A 18 -1.50 -14.82 5.87
C GLN A 18 -1.55 -13.32 6.20
N GLY A 19 -1.36 -12.46 5.20
CA GLY A 19 -1.42 -11.00 5.35
C GLY A 19 -2.80 -10.48 5.76
N ILE A 20 -3.86 -11.22 5.44
CA ILE A 20 -5.24 -10.84 5.75
C ILE A 20 -5.60 -11.17 7.20
N VAL A 21 -5.14 -12.33 7.69
CA VAL A 21 -5.50 -12.86 9.01
C VAL A 21 -4.92 -11.98 10.11
N ASP A 22 -5.79 -11.46 10.97
CA ASP A 22 -5.37 -10.63 12.10
C ASP A 22 -4.96 -11.48 13.30
N LYS A 23 -3.77 -11.25 13.85
CA LYS A 23 -3.22 -12.05 14.98
C LYS A 23 -3.96 -11.83 16.30
N LYS A 24 -4.75 -10.75 16.42
CA LYS A 24 -5.47 -10.34 17.64
C LYS A 24 -6.99 -10.38 17.46
N ASN A 25 -7.51 -11.32 16.67
CA ASN A 25 -8.94 -11.37 16.41
C ASN A 25 -9.71 -11.93 17.61
N THR A 26 -10.84 -11.33 17.93
CA THR A 26 -11.75 -11.79 19.01
C THR A 26 -12.53 -13.04 18.59
N LEU A 27 -12.70 -13.28 17.30
CA LEU A 27 -13.37 -14.46 16.73
C LEU A 27 -12.32 -15.46 16.26
N PRO A 28 -12.20 -16.64 16.91
CA PRO A 28 -11.18 -17.64 16.57
C PRO A 28 -11.20 -18.11 15.12
N ILE A 29 -12.39 -18.13 14.49
CA ILE A 29 -12.56 -18.56 13.10
C ILE A 29 -11.83 -17.65 12.12
N LEU A 30 -11.71 -16.35 12.40
CA LEU A 30 -11.00 -15.37 11.56
C LEU A 30 -9.47 -15.52 11.63
N SER A 31 -8.96 -16.33 12.56
CA SER A 31 -7.54 -16.74 12.56
C SER A 31 -7.29 -17.96 11.67
N ASN A 32 -8.34 -18.55 11.10
CA ASN A 32 -8.27 -19.69 10.21
C ASN A 32 -8.38 -19.25 8.75
N ILE A 33 -7.85 -20.09 7.88
CA ILE A 33 -8.17 -20.12 6.45
C ILE A 33 -9.14 -21.27 6.18
N MET A 34 -10.01 -21.08 5.21
CA MET A 34 -10.89 -22.13 4.71
C MET A 34 -10.21 -22.86 3.55
N LEU A 35 -10.26 -24.17 3.55
CA LEU A 35 -9.80 -25.06 2.48
C LEU A 35 -11.01 -25.81 1.92
N GLU A 36 -11.24 -25.70 0.63
CA GLU A 36 -12.26 -26.45 -0.09
C GLU A 36 -11.64 -27.18 -1.27
N ALA A 37 -11.61 -28.52 -1.19
CA ALA A 37 -11.10 -29.38 -2.27
C ALA A 37 -12.30 -29.93 -3.07
N LYS A 38 -12.36 -29.60 -4.36
CA LYS A 38 -13.43 -29.99 -5.26
C LYS A 38 -12.97 -29.96 -6.73
N ASP A 39 -13.40 -30.95 -7.53
CA ASP A 39 -13.23 -30.98 -8.99
C ASP A 39 -11.80 -30.69 -9.44
N ASN A 40 -10.80 -31.39 -8.85
CA ASN A 40 -9.37 -31.21 -9.10
C ASN A 40 -8.84 -29.80 -8.80
N SER A 41 -9.53 -29.05 -7.97
CA SER A 41 -9.08 -27.75 -7.50
C SER A 41 -9.17 -27.62 -5.99
N LEU A 42 -8.27 -26.83 -5.43
CA LEU A 42 -8.26 -26.40 -4.05
C LEU A 42 -8.53 -24.91 -4.01
N ILE A 43 -9.59 -24.50 -3.33
CA ILE A 43 -9.92 -23.11 -3.06
C ILE A 43 -9.51 -22.81 -1.63
N LEU A 44 -8.66 -21.79 -1.47
CA LEU A 44 -8.26 -21.27 -0.17
C LEU A 44 -8.86 -19.88 0.02
N SER A 45 -9.39 -19.63 1.20
CA SER A 45 -10.01 -18.34 1.51
C SER A 45 -9.58 -17.85 2.89
N SER A 46 -9.36 -16.55 3.02
CA SER A 46 -9.15 -15.85 4.30
C SER A 46 -9.90 -14.53 4.33
N THR A 47 -10.32 -14.12 5.51
CA THR A 47 -11.00 -12.83 5.71
C THR A 47 -10.82 -12.33 7.14
N ASP A 48 -10.80 -11.01 7.29
CA ASP A 48 -10.94 -10.32 8.58
C ASP A 48 -12.28 -9.55 8.69
N MET A 49 -13.21 -9.82 7.78
CA MET A 49 -14.53 -9.20 7.57
C MET A 49 -14.50 -7.90 6.78
N ASP A 50 -13.36 -7.24 6.63
CA ASP A 50 -13.19 -6.02 5.83
C ASP A 50 -12.43 -6.29 4.53
N ILE A 51 -11.46 -7.19 4.61
CA ILE A 51 -10.66 -7.66 3.48
C ILE A 51 -10.83 -9.17 3.35
N SER A 52 -10.86 -9.67 2.12
CA SER A 52 -10.92 -11.09 1.83
C SER A 52 -10.03 -11.46 0.65
N ILE A 53 -9.41 -12.63 0.72
CA ILE A 53 -8.73 -13.27 -0.42
C ILE A 53 -9.37 -14.62 -0.66
N VAL A 54 -9.64 -14.91 -1.93
CA VAL A 54 -10.02 -16.23 -2.42
C VAL A 54 -9.06 -16.60 -3.55
N GLU A 55 -8.34 -17.69 -3.42
CA GLU A 55 -7.39 -18.16 -4.43
C GLU A 55 -7.66 -19.61 -4.79
N LYS A 56 -7.72 -19.91 -6.09
CA LYS A 56 -8.00 -21.23 -6.65
C LYS A 56 -6.74 -21.84 -7.23
N LEU A 57 -6.41 -23.07 -6.81
CA LEU A 57 -5.26 -23.82 -7.27
C LEU A 57 -5.67 -25.15 -7.90
N ASP A 58 -4.96 -25.56 -8.96
CA ASP A 58 -5.08 -26.91 -9.47
C ASP A 58 -4.32 -27.88 -8.57
N CYS A 59 -4.99 -28.93 -8.12
CA CYS A 59 -4.41 -29.99 -7.29
C CYS A 59 -5.05 -31.34 -7.58
N ASN A 60 -4.41 -32.42 -7.16
CA ASN A 60 -4.96 -33.76 -7.26
C ASN A 60 -5.95 -34.00 -6.10
N VAL A 61 -7.25 -33.91 -6.39
CA VAL A 61 -8.31 -34.15 -5.40
C VAL A 61 -8.72 -35.60 -5.45
N LEU A 62 -8.51 -36.33 -4.33
CA LEU A 62 -8.89 -37.74 -4.17
C LEU A 62 -10.27 -37.88 -3.50
N GLU A 63 -10.63 -36.95 -2.62
CA GLU A 63 -11.94 -36.87 -1.96
C GLU A 63 -12.35 -35.41 -1.78
N ASN A 64 -13.53 -35.05 -2.26
CA ASN A 64 -14.09 -33.72 -2.07
C ASN A 64 -14.37 -33.42 -0.61
N GLY A 65 -14.34 -32.15 -0.21
CA GLY A 65 -14.70 -31.70 1.12
C GLY A 65 -14.10 -30.34 1.46
N ALA A 66 -14.46 -29.84 2.63
CA ALA A 66 -13.97 -28.57 3.13
C ALA A 66 -13.75 -28.60 4.64
N THR A 67 -12.82 -27.78 5.12
CA THR A 67 -12.53 -27.55 6.53
C THR A 67 -11.83 -26.23 6.73
N THR A 68 -11.64 -25.78 7.96
CA THR A 68 -10.82 -24.61 8.27
C THR A 68 -9.60 -25.01 9.08
N ILE A 69 -8.54 -24.26 8.98
CA ILE A 69 -7.27 -24.49 9.67
C ILE A 69 -6.61 -23.17 10.08
N ASN A 70 -5.95 -23.15 11.22
CA ASN A 70 -5.22 -21.97 11.67
C ASN A 70 -4.15 -21.56 10.63
N SER A 71 -4.26 -20.33 10.14
CA SER A 71 -3.43 -19.75 9.06
C SER A 71 -1.94 -19.77 9.42
N GLN A 72 -1.59 -19.31 10.63
CA GLN A 72 -0.20 -19.23 11.07
C GLN A 72 0.44 -20.62 11.18
N ILE A 73 -0.29 -21.59 11.73
CA ILE A 73 0.25 -22.94 11.95
C ILE A 73 0.52 -23.63 10.62
N ILE A 74 -0.46 -23.63 9.70
CA ILE A 74 -0.25 -24.31 8.40
C ILE A 74 0.83 -23.61 7.58
N TYR A 75 0.89 -22.29 7.58
CA TYR A 75 1.94 -21.54 6.92
C TYR A 75 3.34 -21.92 7.45
N GLU A 76 3.53 -21.92 8.78
CA GLU A 76 4.83 -22.26 9.40
C GLU A 76 5.26 -23.70 9.13
N ILE A 77 4.30 -24.64 9.11
CA ILE A 77 4.58 -26.02 8.74
C ILE A 77 5.06 -26.11 7.30
N VAL A 78 4.26 -25.59 6.36
CA VAL A 78 4.56 -25.69 4.92
C VAL A 78 5.84 -24.94 4.57
N ARG A 79 6.12 -23.80 5.20
CA ARG A 79 7.36 -23.04 5.03
C ARG A 79 8.61 -23.89 5.32
N LYS A 80 8.56 -24.77 6.32
CA LYS A 80 9.69 -25.59 6.78
C LYS A 80 9.85 -26.92 6.06
N LEU A 81 8.93 -27.26 5.16
CA LEU A 81 9.05 -28.45 4.32
C LEU A 81 10.09 -28.25 3.22
N ASP A 82 10.65 -29.35 2.71
CA ASP A 82 11.56 -29.33 1.57
C ASP A 82 10.87 -28.81 0.31
N ASP A 83 11.56 -28.00 -0.50
CA ASP A 83 10.97 -27.28 -1.64
C ASP A 83 10.35 -28.19 -2.70
N ASN A 84 10.88 -29.39 -2.88
CA ASN A 84 10.39 -30.36 -3.87
C ASN A 84 9.38 -31.35 -3.28
N SER A 85 8.90 -31.14 -2.04
CA SER A 85 7.99 -32.08 -1.41
C SER A 85 6.57 -31.95 -1.96
N GLU A 86 5.89 -33.10 -2.01
CA GLU A 86 4.46 -33.17 -2.22
C GLU A 86 3.75 -33.21 -0.86
N VAL A 87 2.74 -32.41 -0.71
CA VAL A 87 1.94 -32.28 0.53
C VAL A 87 0.64 -33.03 0.34
N GLU A 88 0.43 -34.08 1.12
CA GLU A 88 -0.86 -34.77 1.22
C GLU A 88 -1.64 -34.22 2.39
N VAL A 89 -2.88 -33.82 2.17
CA VAL A 89 -3.80 -33.32 3.19
C VAL A 89 -5.02 -34.22 3.28
N ILE A 90 -5.37 -34.63 4.49
CA ILE A 90 -6.51 -35.51 4.76
C ILE A 90 -7.32 -34.94 5.92
N SER A 91 -8.64 -34.82 5.75
CA SER A 91 -9.58 -34.51 6.83
C SER A 91 -10.81 -35.40 6.72
N ASN A 92 -11.05 -36.29 7.69
CA ASN A 92 -12.14 -37.26 7.62
C ASN A 92 -13.45 -36.76 8.22
N ASN A 93 -13.41 -35.86 9.19
CA ASN A 93 -14.60 -35.40 9.94
C ASN A 93 -14.67 -33.87 10.08
N GLY A 94 -13.82 -33.12 9.38
CA GLY A 94 -13.75 -31.67 9.48
C GLY A 94 -13.14 -31.13 10.79
N LYS A 95 -12.88 -31.97 11.79
CA LYS A 95 -12.36 -31.57 13.11
C LYS A 95 -10.83 -31.68 13.22
N ILE A 96 -10.25 -32.62 12.49
CA ILE A 96 -8.80 -32.84 12.46
C ILE A 96 -8.34 -32.91 11.01
N LEU A 97 -7.29 -32.15 10.70
CA LEU A 97 -6.57 -32.20 9.45
C LEU A 97 -5.21 -32.87 9.67
N THR A 98 -4.92 -33.90 8.91
CA THR A 98 -3.60 -34.52 8.86
C THR A 98 -2.87 -34.04 7.62
N LEU A 99 -1.69 -33.45 7.81
CA LEU A 99 -0.75 -33.06 6.74
C LEU A 99 0.44 -34.02 6.79
N ARG A 100 0.81 -34.56 5.61
CA ARG A 100 1.96 -35.46 5.42
C ARG A 100 2.85 -34.93 4.31
N ALA A 101 4.15 -34.88 4.55
CA ALA A 101 5.15 -34.53 3.54
C ALA A 101 6.53 -35.03 3.99
N SER A 102 7.34 -35.60 3.07
CA SER A 102 8.75 -35.96 3.29
C SER A 102 9.01 -36.72 4.60
N GLY A 103 8.15 -37.70 4.94
CA GLY A 103 8.26 -38.49 6.18
C GLY A 103 7.71 -37.79 7.44
N SER A 104 7.36 -36.54 7.38
CA SER A 104 6.71 -35.79 8.46
C SER A 104 5.20 -35.97 8.45
N ARG A 105 4.59 -36.01 9.66
CA ARG A 105 3.15 -36.05 9.83
C ARG A 105 2.70 -35.07 10.91
N PHE A 106 1.77 -34.20 10.57
CA PHE A 106 1.16 -33.24 11.49
C PHE A 106 -0.33 -33.53 11.60
N SER A 107 -0.86 -33.41 12.82
CA SER A 107 -2.29 -33.55 13.11
C SER A 107 -2.77 -32.26 13.76
N LEU A 108 -3.64 -31.54 13.08
CA LEU A 108 -4.02 -30.17 13.40
C LEU A 108 -5.52 -30.10 13.68
N SER A 109 -5.91 -29.39 14.74
CA SER A 109 -7.32 -29.13 15.05
C SER A 109 -7.91 -28.15 14.07
N CYS A 110 -9.13 -28.40 13.63
CA CYS A 110 -9.92 -27.59 12.71
C CYS A 110 -11.17 -27.04 13.39
N LEU A 111 -11.66 -25.89 12.92
CA LEU A 111 -12.98 -25.40 13.25
C LEU A 111 -13.97 -25.74 12.12
N PRO A 112 -15.29 -25.84 12.42
CA PRO A 112 -16.29 -26.12 11.42
C PRO A 112 -16.27 -25.09 10.28
N LYS A 113 -16.42 -25.55 9.03
CA LYS A 113 -16.49 -24.66 7.88
C LYS A 113 -17.72 -23.75 7.91
N GLU A 114 -18.78 -24.20 8.57
CA GLU A 114 -20.05 -23.51 8.73
C GLU A 114 -19.89 -22.19 9.54
N ASP A 115 -18.87 -22.12 10.39
CA ASP A 115 -18.55 -20.92 11.17
C ASP A 115 -17.73 -19.90 10.38
N PHE A 116 -17.20 -20.29 9.21
CA PHE A 116 -16.39 -19.39 8.38
C PHE A 116 -17.31 -18.42 7.61
N PRO A 117 -16.99 -17.10 7.60
CA PRO A 117 -17.82 -16.10 6.93
C PRO A 117 -17.99 -16.37 5.44
N ILE A 118 -19.19 -16.12 4.92
CA ILE A 118 -19.44 -16.17 3.49
C ILE A 118 -18.77 -14.97 2.82
N ILE A 119 -17.90 -15.22 1.85
CA ILE A 119 -17.23 -14.19 1.06
C ILE A 119 -18.03 -13.97 -0.22
N ASP A 120 -18.69 -12.83 -0.32
CA ASP A 120 -19.40 -12.43 -1.53
C ASP A 120 -18.42 -11.85 -2.56
N GLN A 121 -18.18 -12.62 -3.62
CA GLN A 121 -17.27 -12.28 -4.72
C GLN A 121 -17.95 -11.50 -5.84
N GLN A 122 -19.24 -11.25 -5.75
CA GLN A 122 -20.00 -10.53 -6.77
C GLN A 122 -20.29 -9.10 -6.31
N THR A 123 -20.26 -8.19 -7.24
CA THR A 123 -20.73 -6.82 -7.03
C THR A 123 -21.09 -6.19 -8.37
N ASP A 124 -22.18 -5.43 -8.37
CA ASP A 124 -22.48 -4.51 -9.45
C ASP A 124 -21.58 -3.28 -9.29
N GLY A 125 -20.91 -2.87 -10.35
CA GLY A 125 -19.99 -1.74 -10.26
C GLY A 125 -19.36 -1.40 -11.60
N ILE A 126 -18.45 -0.45 -11.57
CA ILE A 126 -17.68 -0.03 -12.74
C ILE A 126 -16.46 -0.94 -12.86
N ASN A 127 -16.33 -1.55 -14.04
CA ASN A 127 -15.19 -2.42 -14.36
C ASN A 127 -14.14 -1.63 -15.11
N ILE A 128 -12.89 -1.76 -14.66
CA ILE A 128 -11.72 -1.17 -15.31
C ILE A 128 -10.63 -2.22 -15.44
N LYS A 129 -9.80 -2.05 -16.44
CA LYS A 129 -8.58 -2.84 -16.64
C LYS A 129 -7.37 -1.96 -16.44
N LEU A 130 -6.39 -2.47 -15.72
CA LEU A 130 -5.16 -1.74 -15.45
C LEU A 130 -3.99 -2.71 -15.39
N ASN A 131 -2.86 -2.29 -15.92
CA ASN A 131 -1.63 -3.07 -15.76
C ASN A 131 -1.21 -3.07 -14.27
N SER A 132 -0.86 -4.23 -13.75
CA SER A 132 -0.48 -4.43 -12.34
C SER A 132 0.72 -3.58 -11.91
N GLN A 133 1.73 -3.39 -12.80
CA GLN A 133 2.89 -2.54 -12.52
C GLN A 133 2.51 -1.05 -12.45
N VAL A 134 1.56 -0.62 -13.29
CA VAL A 134 1.03 0.76 -13.22
C VAL A 134 0.35 0.98 -11.87
N LEU A 135 -0.55 0.07 -11.47
CA LEU A 135 -1.23 0.18 -10.17
C LEU A 135 -0.24 0.11 -9.00
N PHE A 136 0.74 -0.80 -9.07
CA PHE A 136 1.80 -0.90 -8.07
C PHE A 136 2.56 0.42 -7.90
N LYS A 137 3.00 1.04 -9.01
CA LYS A 137 3.70 2.34 -8.99
C LYS A 137 2.84 3.44 -8.41
N LEU A 138 1.57 3.54 -8.81
CA LEU A 138 0.64 4.53 -8.25
C LEU A 138 0.50 4.39 -6.74
N ILE A 139 0.35 3.16 -6.24
CA ILE A 139 0.28 2.84 -4.81
C ILE A 139 1.60 3.18 -4.12
N ASP A 140 2.71 2.71 -4.64
CA ASP A 140 4.03 2.85 -4.01
C ASP A 140 4.41 4.32 -3.84
N LYS A 141 4.14 5.14 -4.86
CA LYS A 141 4.39 6.58 -4.83
C LYS A 141 3.47 7.39 -3.91
N THR A 142 2.37 6.80 -3.40
CA THR A 142 1.38 7.56 -2.62
C THR A 142 1.11 7.01 -1.21
N LYS A 143 1.34 5.71 -0.98
CA LYS A 143 0.99 5.03 0.28
C LYS A 143 1.67 5.60 1.53
N PHE A 144 2.87 6.18 1.40
CA PHE A 144 3.63 6.74 2.53
C PHE A 144 2.95 7.96 3.18
N ALA A 145 2.09 8.64 2.42
CA ALA A 145 1.37 9.83 2.88
C ALA A 145 0.03 9.51 3.57
N ILE A 146 -0.37 8.24 3.66
CA ILE A 146 -1.62 7.83 4.34
C ILE A 146 -1.53 8.15 5.83
N SER A 147 -2.60 8.75 6.38
CA SER A 147 -2.72 9.05 7.81
C SER A 147 -2.81 7.78 8.67
N ASN A 148 -2.38 7.91 9.94
CA ASN A 148 -2.60 6.92 10.98
C ASN A 148 -3.53 7.44 12.10
N GLU A 149 -4.10 8.64 11.96
CA GLU A 149 -4.94 9.23 12.97
C GLU A 149 -6.35 8.63 12.93
N GLU A 150 -6.78 8.01 14.03
CA GLU A 150 -8.10 7.36 14.13
C GLU A 150 -9.26 8.37 14.02
N THR A 151 -9.07 9.60 14.45
CA THR A 151 -10.10 10.66 14.41
C THR A 151 -10.40 11.15 13.01
N ARG A 152 -9.45 11.00 12.08
CA ARG A 152 -9.56 11.36 10.66
C ARG A 152 -9.56 10.12 9.78
N TYR A 153 -10.44 9.15 10.10
CA TYR A 153 -10.49 7.84 9.46
C TYR A 153 -10.61 7.89 7.93
N PHE A 154 -11.23 8.94 7.38
CA PHE A 154 -11.34 9.17 5.93
C PHE A 154 -9.99 9.49 5.26
N LEU A 155 -8.92 9.74 6.03
CA LEU A 155 -7.54 9.86 5.54
C LEU A 155 -6.71 8.57 5.74
N ASN A 156 -7.29 7.52 6.35
CA ASN A 156 -6.58 6.27 6.65
C ASN A 156 -6.58 5.30 5.46
N GLY A 157 -6.58 5.84 4.25
CA GLY A 157 -6.52 5.10 3.01
C GLY A 157 -6.05 5.96 1.85
N LEU A 158 -5.95 5.34 0.66
CA LEU A 158 -5.72 6.06 -0.59
C LEU A 158 -7.05 6.41 -1.25
N TYR A 159 -7.19 7.64 -1.66
CA TYR A 159 -8.28 8.09 -2.51
C TYR A 159 -7.99 7.67 -3.94
N PHE A 160 -8.82 6.79 -4.46
CA PHE A 160 -8.79 6.29 -5.83
C PHE A 160 -9.90 6.98 -6.63
N ASN A 161 -9.56 7.58 -7.75
CA ASN A 161 -10.49 8.34 -8.57
C ASN A 161 -10.14 8.18 -10.05
N ILE A 162 -11.16 8.25 -10.91
CA ILE A 162 -10.98 8.32 -12.37
C ILE A 162 -11.68 9.57 -12.87
N TYR A 163 -10.91 10.45 -13.47
CA TYR A 163 -11.40 11.65 -14.17
C TYR A 163 -11.44 11.41 -15.66
N LYS A 164 -12.41 12.03 -16.32
CA LYS A 164 -12.46 12.13 -17.76
C LYS A 164 -12.18 13.58 -18.17
N GLU A 165 -11.08 13.79 -18.87
CA GLU A 165 -10.70 15.08 -19.39
C GLU A 165 -10.26 14.93 -20.88
N ASN A 166 -10.81 15.77 -21.79
CA ASN A 166 -10.46 15.77 -23.21
C ASN A 166 -10.50 14.37 -23.88
N ASP A 167 -11.59 13.59 -23.61
CA ASP A 167 -11.80 12.22 -24.08
C ASP A 167 -10.76 11.18 -23.59
N LYS A 168 -9.91 11.54 -22.62
CA LYS A 168 -9.01 10.61 -21.94
C LYS A 168 -9.46 10.39 -20.51
N SER A 169 -9.39 9.15 -20.07
CA SER A 169 -9.63 8.79 -18.67
C SER A 169 -8.28 8.75 -17.95
N GLU A 170 -8.19 9.39 -16.79
CA GLU A 170 -7.01 9.42 -15.94
C GLU A 170 -7.34 8.82 -14.58
N VAL A 171 -6.64 7.75 -14.22
CA VAL A 171 -6.67 7.20 -12.85
C VAL A 171 -5.73 7.98 -11.97
N THR A 172 -6.20 8.38 -10.80
CA THR A 172 -5.42 9.14 -9.82
C THR A 172 -5.52 8.49 -8.44
N LEU A 173 -4.38 8.30 -7.79
CA LEU A 173 -4.28 7.93 -6.38
C LEU A 173 -3.74 9.10 -5.57
N VAL A 174 -4.36 9.36 -4.42
CA VAL A 174 -3.95 10.43 -3.51
C VAL A 174 -3.91 9.93 -2.08
N GLY A 175 -2.80 10.18 -1.41
CA GLY A 175 -2.64 9.99 0.04
C GLY A 175 -2.34 11.32 0.72
N THR A 176 -2.88 11.54 1.91
CA THR A 176 -2.56 12.71 2.75
C THR A 176 -2.81 12.42 4.23
N ASP A 177 -2.00 13.03 5.09
CA ASP A 177 -2.19 13.05 6.54
C ASP A 177 -2.57 14.46 7.05
N GLY A 178 -2.77 15.42 6.12
CA GLY A 178 -3.06 16.83 6.41
C GLY A 178 -1.81 17.69 6.59
N HIS A 179 -0.62 17.09 6.63
CA HIS A 179 0.68 17.80 6.69
C HIS A 179 1.49 17.63 5.41
N ARG A 180 1.21 16.59 4.67
CA ARG A 180 1.78 16.30 3.35
C ARG A 180 0.74 15.63 2.48
N LEU A 181 0.95 15.70 1.17
CA LEU A 181 0.10 15.07 0.17
C LEU A 181 0.97 14.43 -0.92
N ALA A 182 0.59 13.22 -1.32
CA ALA A 182 1.18 12.53 -2.46
C ALA A 182 0.08 12.25 -3.49
N LYS A 183 0.26 12.72 -4.71
CA LYS A 183 -0.61 12.46 -5.86
C LYS A 183 0.20 11.80 -6.94
N SER A 184 -0.31 10.68 -7.47
CA SER A 184 0.23 10.04 -8.67
C SER A 184 -0.91 9.69 -9.60
N SER A 185 -0.74 9.91 -10.91
CA SER A 185 -1.77 9.64 -11.90
C SER A 185 -1.23 8.95 -13.16
N HIS A 186 -2.15 8.29 -13.88
CA HIS A 186 -1.84 7.57 -15.11
C HIS A 186 -3.03 7.68 -16.09
N ILE A 187 -2.71 7.94 -17.36
CA ILE A 187 -3.73 8.00 -18.43
C ILE A 187 -4.09 6.57 -18.82
N LEU A 188 -5.38 6.26 -18.80
CA LEU A 188 -5.91 4.96 -19.21
C LEU A 188 -6.11 4.90 -20.72
N ASP A 189 -5.81 3.75 -21.31
CA ASP A 189 -6.10 3.48 -22.73
C ASP A 189 -7.60 3.25 -23.00
N GLN A 190 -8.40 3.15 -21.93
CA GLN A 190 -9.83 2.91 -21.98
C GLN A 190 -10.60 4.21 -21.74
N ASN A 191 -11.67 4.41 -22.51
CA ASN A 191 -12.59 5.52 -22.26
C ASN A 191 -13.61 5.07 -21.19
N ILE A 192 -13.39 5.45 -19.95
CA ILE A 192 -14.24 5.13 -18.83
C ILE A 192 -15.01 6.37 -18.41
N GLU A 193 -16.29 6.18 -18.07
CA GLU A 193 -17.06 7.26 -17.44
C GLU A 193 -16.44 7.64 -16.09
N GLN A 194 -16.64 8.89 -15.68
CA GLN A 194 -16.11 9.38 -14.41
C GLN A 194 -16.55 8.49 -13.24
N VAL A 195 -15.57 7.97 -12.49
CA VAL A 195 -15.82 7.24 -11.25
C VAL A 195 -15.77 8.22 -10.09
N THR A 196 -16.86 8.30 -9.33
CA THR A 196 -16.85 9.00 -8.04
C THR A 196 -15.74 8.40 -7.17
N GLY A 197 -14.84 9.22 -6.67
CA GLY A 197 -13.67 8.75 -5.92
C GLY A 197 -14.05 7.92 -4.69
N VAL A 198 -13.26 6.88 -4.45
CA VAL A 198 -13.42 5.96 -3.32
C VAL A 198 -12.16 5.94 -2.46
N ILE A 199 -12.30 5.58 -1.19
CA ILE A 199 -11.16 5.52 -0.26
C ILE A 199 -10.85 4.06 0.04
N ILE A 200 -9.69 3.60 -0.43
CA ILE A 200 -9.21 2.23 -0.23
C ILE A 200 -8.40 2.19 1.08
N PRO A 201 -8.78 1.33 2.06
CA PRO A 201 -8.13 1.30 3.37
C PRO A 201 -6.64 1.00 3.30
N LYS A 202 -5.86 1.56 4.23
CA LYS A 202 -4.39 1.37 4.32
C LYS A 202 -3.98 -0.10 4.36
N LYS A 203 -4.71 -0.95 5.10
CA LYS A 203 -4.42 -2.40 5.17
C LYS A 203 -4.54 -3.03 3.78
N THR A 204 -5.63 -2.73 3.06
CA THR A 204 -5.85 -3.16 1.67
C THR A 204 -4.71 -2.75 0.75
N ILE A 205 -4.31 -1.47 0.82
CA ILE A 205 -3.21 -0.92 0.01
C ILE A 205 -1.90 -1.66 0.27
N ASN A 206 -1.58 -1.94 1.53
CA ASN A 206 -0.35 -2.65 1.89
C ASN A 206 -0.34 -4.10 1.38
N GLU A 207 -1.44 -4.82 1.53
CA GLU A 207 -1.52 -6.20 1.04
C GLU A 207 -1.57 -6.26 -0.50
N LEU A 208 -2.33 -5.37 -1.14
CA LEU A 208 -2.36 -5.26 -2.60
C LEU A 208 -0.98 -4.94 -3.18
N SER A 209 -0.23 -4.00 -2.57
CA SER A 209 1.14 -3.67 -2.97
C SER A 209 2.05 -4.91 -2.98
N LYS A 210 1.95 -5.79 -1.97
CA LYS A 210 2.72 -7.04 -1.93
C LYS A 210 2.31 -8.02 -3.03
N LEU A 211 1.00 -8.12 -3.31
CA LEU A 211 0.50 -9.01 -4.35
C LEU A 211 0.91 -8.57 -5.76
N LEU A 212 1.09 -7.25 -5.97
CA LEU A 212 1.41 -6.66 -7.27
C LEU A 212 2.91 -6.53 -7.55
N SER A 213 3.79 -6.61 -6.54
CA SER A 213 5.23 -6.29 -6.65
C SER A 213 5.97 -7.04 -7.76
N ASP A 214 5.64 -8.33 -7.93
CA ASP A 214 6.32 -9.22 -8.87
C ASP A 214 5.46 -9.56 -10.10
N LEU A 215 4.34 -8.82 -10.31
CA LEU A 215 3.41 -9.07 -11.41
C LEU A 215 3.55 -8.00 -12.49
N ASP A 216 3.56 -8.42 -13.75
CA ASP A 216 3.44 -7.54 -14.92
C ASP A 216 2.39 -8.12 -15.87
N GLN A 217 1.14 -7.79 -15.61
CA GLN A 217 -0.01 -8.25 -16.37
C GLN A 217 -1.20 -7.32 -16.23
N GLU A 218 -2.17 -7.43 -17.13
CA GLU A 218 -3.47 -6.75 -16.98
C GLU A 218 -4.28 -7.42 -15.87
N ILE A 219 -4.91 -6.61 -15.01
CA ILE A 219 -5.84 -7.04 -13.95
C ILE A 219 -7.18 -6.35 -14.14
N ASP A 220 -8.26 -7.06 -13.80
CA ASP A 220 -9.59 -6.50 -13.77
C ASP A 220 -9.91 -5.96 -12.37
N ILE A 221 -10.52 -4.78 -12.30
CA ILE A 221 -10.89 -4.12 -11.06
C ILE A 221 -12.37 -3.74 -11.15
N THR A 222 -13.17 -4.17 -10.20
CA THR A 222 -14.58 -3.76 -10.08
C THR A 222 -14.77 -2.85 -8.88
N ILE A 223 -15.33 -1.67 -9.10
CA ILE A 223 -15.55 -0.64 -8.07
C ILE A 223 -17.03 -0.43 -7.87
N SER A 224 -17.52 -0.65 -6.66
CA SER A 224 -18.89 -0.34 -6.23
C SER A 224 -18.89 0.79 -5.19
N SER A 225 -20.05 1.12 -4.66
CA SER A 225 -20.20 2.15 -3.63
C SER A 225 -19.55 1.81 -2.29
N ASN A 226 -19.42 0.52 -1.96
CA ASN A 226 -18.97 0.06 -0.64
C ASN A 226 -17.83 -0.95 -0.67
N LYS A 227 -17.48 -1.48 -1.84
CA LYS A 227 -16.36 -2.44 -1.99
C LYS A 227 -15.64 -2.29 -3.31
N ILE A 228 -14.38 -2.73 -3.34
CA ILE A 228 -13.53 -2.86 -4.51
C ILE A 228 -13.03 -4.29 -4.60
N ILE A 229 -13.01 -4.84 -5.81
CA ILE A 229 -12.56 -6.20 -6.09
C ILE A 229 -11.48 -6.16 -7.15
N PHE A 230 -10.37 -6.84 -6.88
CA PHE A 230 -9.26 -7.03 -7.80
C PHE A 230 -9.20 -8.50 -8.22
N TYR A 231 -9.25 -8.76 -9.51
CA TYR A 231 -9.11 -10.09 -10.10
C TYR A 231 -7.69 -10.23 -10.65
N ILE A 232 -6.90 -11.06 -10.00
CA ILE A 232 -5.47 -11.24 -10.29
C ILE A 232 -5.23 -12.71 -10.60
N ASN A 233 -5.27 -13.12 -11.87
CA ASN A 233 -5.21 -14.53 -12.28
C ASN A 233 -6.29 -15.39 -11.59
N ASN A 234 -5.83 -16.32 -10.77
CA ASN A 234 -6.64 -17.25 -9.99
C ASN A 234 -6.98 -16.72 -8.56
N LEU A 235 -6.61 -15.49 -8.26
CA LEU A 235 -6.82 -14.83 -6.98
C LEU A 235 -7.85 -13.72 -7.12
N VAL A 236 -8.80 -13.68 -6.20
CA VAL A 236 -9.78 -12.59 -6.03
C VAL A 236 -9.49 -11.90 -4.71
N PHE A 237 -9.13 -10.62 -4.78
CA PHE A 237 -8.87 -9.78 -3.60
C PHE A 237 -10.00 -8.78 -3.44
N ILE A 238 -10.69 -8.82 -2.31
CA ILE A 238 -11.89 -8.04 -2.02
C ILE A 238 -11.61 -7.14 -0.84
N SER A 239 -12.01 -5.88 -0.92
CA SER A 239 -11.93 -4.94 0.19
C SER A 239 -13.19 -4.11 0.31
N LYS A 240 -13.67 -3.92 1.53
CA LYS A 240 -14.59 -2.82 1.84
C LYS A 240 -13.86 -1.50 1.65
N LEU A 241 -14.61 -0.48 1.31
CA LEU A 241 -14.16 0.90 1.18
C LEU A 241 -14.40 1.66 2.49
N ILE A 242 -13.61 2.69 2.75
CA ILE A 242 -13.87 3.59 3.86
C ILE A 242 -15.07 4.48 3.48
N ASP A 243 -16.11 4.43 4.30
CA ASP A 243 -17.27 5.32 4.17
C ASP A 243 -16.90 6.72 4.69
N GLY A 244 -16.77 7.68 3.77
CA GLY A 244 -16.38 9.05 4.10
C GLY A 244 -16.11 9.89 2.87
N THR A 245 -15.98 11.19 3.09
CA THR A 245 -15.65 12.14 2.02
C THR A 245 -14.18 12.52 2.11
N PHE A 246 -13.41 12.18 1.08
CA PHE A 246 -12.02 12.64 0.99
C PHE A 246 -11.98 14.14 0.73
N PRO A 247 -11.06 14.90 1.36
CA PRO A 247 -10.93 16.34 1.16
C PRO A 247 -10.67 16.71 -0.29
N ASP A 248 -11.10 17.91 -0.70
CA ASP A 248 -10.75 18.46 -2.01
C ASP A 248 -9.26 18.80 -2.08
N TYR A 249 -8.47 17.78 -2.37
CA TYR A 249 -7.02 17.86 -2.41
C TYR A 249 -6.48 18.82 -3.49
N LYS A 250 -7.27 19.11 -4.54
CA LYS A 250 -6.86 20.03 -5.61
C LYS A 250 -6.62 21.44 -5.08
N ARG A 251 -7.37 21.84 -4.04
CA ARG A 251 -7.19 23.17 -3.40
C ARG A 251 -5.92 23.28 -2.58
N VAL A 252 -5.33 22.16 -2.20
CA VAL A 252 -4.13 22.12 -1.37
C VAL A 252 -2.86 22.19 -2.21
N ILE A 253 -2.93 21.79 -3.48
CA ILE A 253 -1.80 21.84 -4.41
C ILE A 253 -1.58 23.31 -4.84
N PRO A 254 -0.43 23.92 -4.47
CA PRO A 254 -0.16 25.31 -4.83
C PRO A 254 -0.01 25.49 -6.35
N ILE A 255 -0.51 26.60 -6.86
CA ILE A 255 -0.38 26.95 -8.30
C ILE A 255 0.57 28.14 -8.53
N ASP A 256 0.92 28.88 -7.47
CA ASP A 256 1.65 30.16 -7.54
C ASP A 256 3.09 30.07 -7.01
N ASN A 257 3.66 28.90 -6.91
CA ASN A 257 5.02 28.68 -6.40
C ASN A 257 6.05 29.00 -7.51
N GLN A 258 6.58 30.23 -7.52
CA GLN A 258 7.46 30.73 -8.57
C GLN A 258 8.95 30.58 -8.25
N ASN A 259 9.32 30.45 -6.97
CA ASN A 259 10.71 30.22 -6.57
C ASN A 259 11.07 28.75 -6.79
N ILE A 260 11.85 28.48 -7.82
CA ILE A 260 12.20 27.12 -8.25
C ILE A 260 13.62 26.81 -7.82
N LEU A 261 13.81 25.70 -7.12
CA LEU A 261 15.07 25.20 -6.66
C LEU A 261 15.31 23.80 -7.26
N GLU A 262 16.47 23.61 -7.87
CA GLU A 262 16.95 22.32 -8.32
C GLU A 262 18.06 21.83 -7.41
N VAL A 263 17.96 20.61 -6.92
CA VAL A 263 18.91 20.04 -5.96
C VAL A 263 19.14 18.55 -6.25
N ASP A 264 20.37 18.11 -6.04
CA ASP A 264 20.71 16.70 -6.05
C ASP A 264 19.97 15.97 -4.92
N ARG A 265 19.23 14.92 -5.28
CA ARG A 265 18.34 14.16 -4.39
C ARG A 265 19.10 13.51 -3.23
N GLU A 266 20.24 12.88 -3.51
CA GLU A 266 21.01 12.16 -2.48
C GLU A 266 21.73 13.10 -1.54
N ASN A 267 22.23 14.21 -2.06
CA ASN A 267 22.86 15.26 -1.25
C ASN A 267 21.84 15.89 -0.30
N LEU A 268 20.62 16.22 -0.79
CA LEU A 268 19.54 16.74 0.06
C LEU A 268 19.15 15.73 1.13
N LEU A 269 18.90 14.47 0.75
CA LEU A 269 18.53 13.41 1.68
C LEU A 269 19.57 13.24 2.78
N SER A 270 20.84 13.15 2.41
CA SER A 270 21.96 12.97 3.34
C SER A 270 22.16 14.17 4.26
N ALA A 271 21.99 15.41 3.75
CA ALA A 271 22.10 16.62 4.56
C ALA A 271 20.95 16.72 5.58
N VAL A 272 19.71 16.43 5.15
CA VAL A 272 18.54 16.38 6.05
C VAL A 272 18.71 15.32 7.13
N ASP A 273 19.20 14.12 6.78
CA ASP A 273 19.42 13.02 7.73
C ASP A 273 20.47 13.42 8.79
N ARG A 274 21.63 13.97 8.37
CA ARG A 274 22.66 14.42 9.29
C ARG A 274 22.17 15.50 10.24
N VAL A 275 21.55 16.56 9.70
CA VAL A 275 21.09 17.69 10.51
C VAL A 275 19.95 17.27 11.44
N SER A 276 19.06 16.38 11.01
CA SER A 276 17.93 15.90 11.82
C SER A 276 18.32 14.96 12.97
N THR A 277 19.57 14.46 13.02
CA THR A 277 20.05 13.54 14.07
C THR A 277 19.85 14.10 15.48
N ILE A 278 20.00 15.43 15.65
CA ILE A 278 19.78 16.09 16.95
C ILE A 278 18.37 16.67 17.11
N ALA A 279 17.53 16.59 16.10
CA ALA A 279 16.16 17.12 16.18
C ALA A 279 15.33 16.39 17.24
N ASN A 280 14.29 17.07 17.75
CA ASN A 280 13.38 16.46 18.72
C ASN A 280 12.63 15.27 18.09
N GLU A 281 12.67 14.09 18.72
CA GLU A 281 12.03 12.86 18.19
C GLU A 281 10.53 13.00 17.94
N LYS A 282 9.80 13.76 18.80
CA LYS A 282 8.35 13.94 18.68
C LYS A 282 7.95 14.97 17.64
N SER A 283 8.80 15.97 17.40
CA SER A 283 8.55 17.03 16.41
C SER A 283 9.88 17.40 15.76
N PRO A 284 10.38 16.58 14.83
CA PRO A 284 11.69 16.80 14.22
C PRO A 284 11.61 17.92 13.19
N VAL A 285 11.79 19.16 13.64
CA VAL A 285 11.76 20.35 12.80
C VAL A 285 13.15 20.66 12.28
N ILE A 286 13.25 20.91 10.99
CA ILE A 286 14.42 21.44 10.31
C ILE A 286 14.04 22.76 9.65
N LYS A 287 14.87 23.79 9.81
CA LYS A 287 14.75 25.08 9.15
C LYS A 287 15.64 25.11 7.92
N LEU A 288 15.07 25.49 6.80
CA LEU A 288 15.77 25.72 5.53
C LEU A 288 15.85 27.24 5.32
N LYS A 289 17.03 27.77 5.19
CA LYS A 289 17.27 29.14 4.76
C LYS A 289 17.78 29.12 3.33
N LEU A 290 16.99 29.64 2.42
CA LEU A 290 17.34 29.74 1.01
C LEU A 290 18.05 31.06 0.74
N LEU A 291 19.20 30.97 0.11
CA LEU A 291 20.01 32.07 -0.36
C LEU A 291 20.43 31.75 -1.80
N LYS A 292 20.94 32.73 -2.53
CA LYS A 292 21.45 32.47 -3.88
C LYS A 292 22.46 31.34 -3.90
N ASP A 293 22.16 30.26 -4.63
CA ASP A 293 23.00 29.08 -4.85
C ASP A 293 23.38 28.28 -3.59
N ILE A 294 22.76 28.59 -2.44
CA ILE A 294 23.01 27.91 -1.14
C ILE A 294 21.71 27.73 -0.38
N MET A 295 21.52 26.54 0.17
CA MET A 295 20.50 26.28 1.18
C MET A 295 21.21 25.93 2.50
N ASN A 296 21.00 26.72 3.54
CA ASN A 296 21.43 26.41 4.88
C ASN A 296 20.34 25.60 5.61
N LEU A 297 20.69 24.40 6.04
CA LEU A 297 19.83 23.55 6.87
C LEU A 297 20.23 23.77 8.34
N ASN A 298 19.25 23.98 9.20
CA ASN A 298 19.46 24.22 10.62
C ASN A 298 18.41 23.52 11.48
N THR A 299 18.83 22.97 12.62
CA THR A 299 17.91 22.50 13.67
C THR A 299 18.44 22.83 15.05
N ILE A 300 17.52 23.03 15.99
CA ILE A 300 17.84 23.32 17.40
C ILE A 300 16.99 22.37 18.25
N ASN A 301 17.66 21.66 19.16
CA ASN A 301 16.97 20.80 20.14
C ASN A 301 16.65 21.55 21.43
N ASN A 302 15.79 20.96 22.28
CA ASN A 302 15.36 21.50 23.56
C ASN A 302 16.51 21.74 24.57
N ASP A 303 17.63 21.03 24.45
CA ASP A 303 18.84 21.19 25.25
C ASP A 303 19.83 22.23 24.67
N ASN A 304 19.39 22.99 23.65
CA ASN A 304 20.20 23.95 22.89
C ASN A 304 21.33 23.33 22.05
N SER A 305 21.30 22.02 21.81
CA SER A 305 22.18 21.43 20.79
C SER A 305 21.75 21.90 19.40
N THR A 306 22.71 22.28 18.56
CA THR A 306 22.46 22.82 17.23
C THR A 306 23.21 22.02 16.17
N ALA A 307 22.59 21.81 15.02
CA ALA A 307 23.26 21.35 13.82
C ALA A 307 22.99 22.30 12.66
N THR A 308 24.02 22.52 11.87
CA THR A 308 23.90 23.38 10.68
C THR A 308 24.71 22.76 9.55
N GLU A 309 24.19 22.83 8.33
CA GLU A 309 24.86 22.37 7.13
C GLU A 309 24.48 23.24 5.93
N ASP A 310 25.47 23.59 5.11
CA ASP A 310 25.28 24.33 3.86
C ASP A 310 25.30 23.37 2.67
N LEU A 311 24.21 23.38 1.90
CA LEU A 311 24.06 22.61 0.66
C LEU A 311 24.12 23.54 -0.54
N LYS A 312 25.05 23.29 -1.46
CA LYS A 312 25.12 23.98 -2.75
C LYS A 312 24.06 23.44 -3.69
N LEU A 313 23.39 24.33 -4.40
CA LEU A 313 22.29 23.99 -5.29
C LEU A 313 22.13 25.08 -6.36
N ASN A 314 21.20 24.91 -7.27
CA ASN A 314 20.87 25.92 -8.27
C ASN A 314 19.60 26.66 -7.84
N TYR A 315 19.77 27.90 -7.39
CA TYR A 315 18.69 28.75 -6.92
C TYR A 315 19.02 30.24 -7.15
N ASP A 316 18.10 30.95 -7.79
CA ASP A 316 18.20 32.40 -8.07
C ASP A 316 16.88 33.11 -7.73
N GLY A 317 16.17 32.63 -6.71
CA GLY A 317 14.92 33.23 -6.20
C GLY A 317 15.14 34.12 -4.99
N ASP A 318 14.05 34.48 -4.32
CA ASP A 318 14.05 35.33 -3.13
C ASP A 318 14.68 34.62 -1.93
N ASP A 319 15.37 35.38 -1.07
CA ASP A 319 15.87 34.90 0.21
C ASP A 319 14.71 34.75 1.20
N PHE A 320 14.55 33.58 1.80
CA PHE A 320 13.58 33.34 2.88
C PHE A 320 13.95 32.13 3.74
N GLU A 321 13.26 32.02 4.88
CA GLU A 321 13.37 30.87 5.78
C GLU A 321 12.04 30.12 5.84
N ILE A 322 12.11 28.79 5.88
CA ILE A 322 10.95 27.92 5.98
C ILE A 322 11.27 26.68 6.81
N GLY A 323 10.34 26.27 7.69
CA GLY A 323 10.52 25.08 8.53
C GLY A 323 9.70 23.89 8.06
N PHE A 324 10.24 22.69 8.22
CA PHE A 324 9.54 21.44 7.89
C PHE A 324 9.83 20.34 8.89
N ASN A 325 8.93 19.35 8.92
CA ASN A 325 9.24 18.07 9.55
C ASN A 325 10.26 17.32 8.69
N SER A 326 11.44 17.02 9.25
CA SER A 326 12.52 16.36 8.52
C SER A 326 12.14 14.96 8.00
N LYS A 327 11.33 14.21 8.77
CA LYS A 327 10.83 12.90 8.34
C LYS A 327 9.98 13.00 7.07
N TYR A 328 9.16 14.06 6.96
CA TYR A 328 8.32 14.26 5.79
C TYR A 328 9.14 14.65 4.55
N ILE A 329 10.21 15.45 4.73
CA ILE A 329 11.16 15.72 3.64
C ILE A 329 11.79 14.41 3.19
N MET A 330 12.34 13.61 4.11
CA MET A 330 12.98 12.34 3.79
C MET A 330 12.04 11.37 3.09
N ASP A 331 10.79 11.25 3.58
CA ASP A 331 9.80 10.38 2.95
C ASP A 331 9.50 10.81 1.50
N ILE A 332 9.34 12.11 1.24
CA ILE A 332 9.11 12.63 -0.12
C ILE A 332 10.34 12.38 -1.01
N VAL A 333 11.54 12.74 -0.54
CA VAL A 333 12.79 12.62 -1.32
C VAL A 333 13.12 11.16 -1.64
N ASN A 334 12.85 10.23 -0.71
CA ASN A 334 13.01 8.79 -0.93
C ASN A 334 12.06 8.22 -1.99
N ASN A 335 10.92 8.87 -2.22
CA ASN A 335 9.93 8.45 -3.21
C ASN A 335 10.10 9.11 -4.58
N LEU A 336 11.05 10.03 -4.76
CA LEU A 336 11.49 10.57 -6.04
C LEU A 336 12.64 9.72 -6.60
N GLU A 337 12.75 9.61 -7.92
CA GLU A 337 13.71 8.73 -8.60
C GLU A 337 14.78 9.48 -9.38
N ASP A 338 14.49 10.71 -9.84
CA ASP A 338 15.46 11.52 -10.57
C ASP A 338 16.65 11.89 -9.68
N GLU A 339 17.85 11.98 -10.28
CA GLU A 339 19.08 12.47 -9.62
C GLU A 339 18.90 13.92 -9.18
N ILE A 340 18.32 14.75 -10.03
CA ILE A 340 18.00 16.16 -9.73
C ILE A 340 16.49 16.31 -9.57
N ILE A 341 16.09 16.74 -8.39
CA ILE A 341 14.68 17.00 -8.05
C ILE A 341 14.41 18.51 -8.02
N THR A 342 13.14 18.86 -8.23
CA THR A 342 12.67 20.23 -8.24
C THR A 342 11.79 20.51 -7.03
N LEU A 343 12.15 21.52 -6.23
CA LEU A 343 11.31 22.05 -5.17
C LEU A 343 10.81 23.43 -5.59
N LYS A 344 9.50 23.68 -5.44
CA LYS A 344 8.86 24.93 -5.79
C LYS A 344 8.27 25.60 -4.56
N PHE A 345 8.64 26.84 -4.32
CA PHE A 345 8.26 27.64 -3.16
C PHE A 345 7.52 28.90 -3.60
N LYS A 346 6.64 29.41 -2.76
CA LYS A 346 6.07 30.75 -2.87
C LYS A 346 6.75 31.70 -1.90
N ASP A 347 6.76 31.35 -0.62
CA ASP A 347 7.32 32.09 0.50
C ASP A 347 7.64 31.16 1.68
N GLY A 348 8.08 31.71 2.82
CA GLY A 348 8.44 30.95 4.03
C GLY A 348 7.25 30.36 4.83
N SER A 349 6.01 30.55 4.37
CA SER A 349 4.79 30.13 5.10
C SER A 349 3.81 29.31 4.25
N SER A 350 4.02 29.25 2.96
CA SER A 350 3.16 28.55 2.00
C SER A 350 3.62 27.11 1.77
N PRO A 351 2.69 26.18 1.42
CA PRO A 351 3.05 24.83 1.07
C PRO A 351 3.99 24.77 -0.13
N ILE A 352 4.89 23.80 -0.13
CA ILE A 352 5.82 23.60 -1.25
C ILE A 352 5.39 22.41 -2.11
N ILE A 353 5.87 22.39 -3.35
CA ILE A 353 5.75 21.25 -4.27
C ILE A 353 7.12 20.62 -4.44
N ALA A 354 7.22 19.29 -4.35
CA ALA A 354 8.36 18.51 -4.78
C ALA A 354 7.97 17.63 -5.98
N GLN A 355 8.81 17.68 -7.02
CA GLN A 355 8.56 17.01 -8.31
C GLN A 355 9.86 16.50 -8.92
N GLU A 356 9.72 15.57 -9.85
CA GLU A 356 10.80 15.10 -10.74
C GLU A 356 10.44 15.45 -12.20
N LYS A 357 11.48 15.66 -13.04
CA LYS A 357 11.27 16.03 -14.45
C LYS A 357 10.79 14.87 -15.30
N SER A 358 11.23 13.64 -14.95
CA SER A 358 10.89 12.42 -15.68
C SER A 358 9.41 12.04 -15.54
N ASN A 359 8.72 12.50 -14.47
CA ASN A 359 7.34 12.13 -14.18
C ASN A 359 6.49 13.32 -13.72
N SER A 360 5.92 14.03 -14.68
CA SER A 360 5.04 15.17 -14.42
C SER A 360 3.71 14.81 -13.74
N ASN A 361 3.33 13.53 -13.75
CA ASN A 361 2.10 13.02 -13.15
C ASN A 361 2.24 12.74 -11.64
N LEU A 362 3.47 12.87 -11.12
CA LEU A 362 3.79 12.73 -9.72
C LEU A 362 3.93 14.10 -9.06
N VAL A 363 3.17 14.35 -8.01
CA VAL A 363 3.18 15.62 -7.27
C VAL A 363 3.17 15.34 -5.79
N TYR A 364 4.16 15.86 -5.07
CA TYR A 364 4.19 15.89 -3.63
C TYR A 364 4.02 17.30 -3.11
N VAL A 365 3.18 17.46 -2.07
CA VAL A 365 3.02 18.73 -1.37
C VAL A 365 3.44 18.55 0.08
N LEU A 366 4.18 19.51 0.61
CA LEU A 366 4.62 19.54 2.00
C LEU A 366 4.21 20.85 2.66
N MET A 367 3.52 20.75 3.79
CA MET A 367 3.11 21.89 4.59
C MET A 367 4.25 22.38 5.46
N PRO A 368 4.49 23.70 5.53
CA PRO A 368 5.49 24.27 6.40
C PRO A 368 5.06 24.17 7.88
N MET A 369 6.04 24.12 8.75
CA MET A 369 5.89 24.26 10.21
C MET A 369 6.34 25.65 10.65
N ARG A 370 5.69 26.18 11.67
CA ARG A 370 6.15 27.40 12.31
C ARG A 370 7.47 27.16 13.05
N VAL A 371 8.48 27.96 12.76
CA VAL A 371 9.83 27.90 13.33
C VAL A 371 10.16 29.21 14.03
#